data_7e680ee93b8f1058384abff9e5c6f11f
#
_entry.id   7e680ee93b8f1058384abff9e5c6f11f
#
_cell.length_a   1.000
_cell.length_b   1.000
_cell.length_c   1.000
_cell.angle_alpha   90.00
_cell.angle_beta   90.00
_cell.angle_gamma   90.00
#
_symmetry.space_group_name_H-M   'P 1'
#
loop_
_entity.id
_entity.type
_entity.pdbx_description
1 polymer ?
#
loop_
_entity_poly.entity_id
_entity_poly.type
_entity_poly.pdbx_seq_one_letter_code
_entity_poly.pdbx_strand_id
1 'polypeptide(L)'
;LINQIFDISKRSYLSNLFGIPTDCPHREKNGWMADGYMVQEAGMINFDSRNIYAKWVNDMIDAQEADGNVPGIVPTSWHWDSNWAGPMWDAAIFITPHLLYQYSGDTRAIETIYPAAKRYLEYLQTREEANGTINHGLGDWLFYKAQTPVDFMATCFYYWDNVLMAQMARLTGRE
;
A
#
# COMPACT_ATOMS: atom_id res chain seq x y z
N LEU A 1 -22.14 21.34 8.03
CA LEU A 1 -21.99 20.13 7.20
C LEU A 1 -20.51 19.78 6.97
N ILE A 2 -19.68 20.67 6.37
CA ILE A 2 -18.26 20.41 6.07
C ILE A 2 -17.48 20.03 7.33
N ASN A 3 -17.59 20.82 8.41
CA ASN A 3 -16.93 20.51 9.68
C ASN A 3 -17.39 19.17 10.27
N GLN A 4 -18.67 18.82 10.12
CA GLN A 4 -19.19 17.52 10.56
C GLN A 4 -18.58 16.36 9.76
N ILE A 5 -18.46 16.51 8.43
CA ILE A 5 -17.79 15.51 7.59
C ILE A 5 -16.33 15.36 8.00
N PHE A 6 -15.63 16.46 8.21
CA PHE A 6 -14.24 16.44 8.68
C PHE A 6 -14.08 15.72 10.05
N ASP A 7 -14.96 16.01 11.00
CA ASP A 7 -14.93 15.36 12.31
C ASP A 7 -15.25 13.86 12.24
N ILE A 8 -16.20 13.48 11.39
CA ILE A 8 -16.52 12.07 11.14
C ILE A 8 -15.33 11.35 10.50
N SER A 9 -14.68 11.97 9.51
CA SER A 9 -13.50 11.39 8.85
C SER A 9 -12.35 11.15 9.82
N LYS A 10 -12.08 12.11 10.73
CA LYS A 10 -11.07 11.93 11.78
C LYS A 10 -11.41 10.79 12.74
N ARG A 11 -12.67 10.70 13.16
CA ARG A 11 -13.13 9.61 14.04
C ARG A 11 -13.02 8.25 13.33
N SER A 12 -13.41 8.19 12.06
CA SER A 12 -13.27 6.99 11.24
C SER A 12 -11.81 6.55 11.16
N TYR A 13 -10.90 7.46 10.84
CA TYR A 13 -9.47 7.20 10.82
C TYR A 13 -8.97 6.61 12.16
N LEU A 14 -9.25 7.28 13.28
CA LEU A 14 -8.81 6.83 14.60
C LEU A 14 -9.43 5.48 15.01
N SER A 15 -10.68 5.21 14.61
CA SER A 15 -11.34 3.95 14.93
C SER A 15 -10.78 2.76 14.13
N ASN A 16 -9.99 3.02 13.10
CA ASN A 16 -9.32 2.02 12.27
C ASN A 16 -7.82 1.88 12.56
N LEU A 17 -7.34 2.41 13.69
CA LEU A 17 -5.95 2.28 14.11
C LEU A 17 -5.83 1.34 15.33
N PHE A 18 -5.36 0.13 15.09
CA PHE A 18 -5.11 -0.88 16.11
C PHE A 18 -3.62 -1.26 16.19
N GLY A 19 -2.73 -0.25 16.20
CA GLY A 19 -1.28 -0.43 16.05
C GLY A 19 -0.84 -0.66 14.60
N ILE A 20 -1.81 -0.82 13.71
CA ILE A 20 -1.72 -0.86 12.26
C ILE A 20 -2.94 -0.14 11.68
N PRO A 21 -2.90 0.36 10.43
CA PRO A 21 -4.12 0.75 9.72
C PRO A 21 -4.96 -0.50 9.43
N THR A 22 -6.28 -0.41 9.65
CA THR A 22 -7.21 -1.51 9.36
C THR A 22 -8.32 -1.06 8.42
N ASP A 23 -8.90 -2.01 7.70
CA ASP A 23 -10.01 -1.81 6.76
C ASP A 23 -11.30 -1.35 7.45
N CYS A 24 -11.65 -1.98 8.55
CA CYS A 24 -12.87 -1.69 9.28
C CYS A 24 -12.73 -1.94 10.79
N PRO A 25 -13.45 -1.13 11.65
CA PRO A 25 -13.23 -1.18 13.08
C PRO A 25 -13.99 -2.30 13.80
N HIS A 26 -14.93 -2.98 13.12
CA HIS A 26 -15.86 -3.89 13.80
C HIS A 26 -15.97 -5.29 13.19
N ARG A 27 -15.63 -5.48 11.92
CA ARG A 27 -15.74 -6.76 11.22
C ARG A 27 -14.38 -7.44 11.09
N GLU A 28 -13.67 -7.17 10.01
CA GLU A 28 -12.43 -7.86 9.67
C GLU A 28 -11.27 -7.43 10.55
N LYS A 29 -11.10 -6.11 10.76
CA LYS A 29 -9.98 -5.52 11.52
C LYS A 29 -8.61 -5.96 11.00
N ASN A 30 -8.54 -6.14 9.69
CA ASN A 30 -7.35 -6.61 8.97
C ASN A 30 -6.55 -5.43 8.41
N GLY A 31 -5.25 -5.62 8.29
CA GLY A 31 -4.34 -4.65 7.70
C GLY A 31 -4.37 -4.63 6.17
N TRP A 32 -5.56 -4.51 5.55
CA TRP A 32 -5.68 -4.37 4.11
C TRP A 32 -4.85 -3.20 3.61
N MET A 33 -3.92 -3.47 2.72
CA MET A 33 -2.89 -2.50 2.37
C MET A 33 -3.43 -1.30 1.59
N ALA A 34 -4.40 -1.50 0.70
CA ALA A 34 -5.03 -0.38 -0.01
C ALA A 34 -5.76 0.56 0.95
N ASP A 35 -6.53 0.02 1.88
CA ASP A 35 -7.24 0.81 2.90
C ASP A 35 -6.25 1.63 3.73
N GLY A 36 -5.12 1.04 4.09
CA GLY A 36 -4.09 1.68 4.89
C GLY A 36 -3.46 2.89 4.20
N TYR A 37 -2.98 2.75 2.96
CA TYR A 37 -2.33 3.87 2.28
C TYR A 37 -3.31 4.95 1.80
N MET A 38 -4.54 4.59 1.44
CA MET A 38 -5.55 5.54 0.99
C MET A 38 -5.93 6.57 2.06
N VAL A 39 -5.85 6.20 3.33
CA VAL A 39 -6.16 7.11 4.46
C VAL A 39 -4.90 7.72 5.08
N GLN A 40 -3.72 7.34 4.63
CA GLN A 40 -2.44 7.76 5.23
C GLN A 40 -2.26 9.27 5.20
N GLU A 41 -2.55 9.95 4.09
CA GLU A 41 -2.43 11.41 4.00
C GLU A 41 -3.32 12.12 5.04
N ALA A 42 -4.57 11.65 5.20
CA ALA A 42 -5.46 12.20 6.22
C ALA A 42 -4.87 12.03 7.63
N GLY A 43 -4.22 10.90 7.88
CA GLY A 43 -3.48 10.64 9.10
C GLY A 43 -2.29 11.57 9.28
N MET A 44 -1.47 11.76 8.26
CA MET A 44 -0.29 12.62 8.30
C MET A 44 -0.65 14.11 8.52
N ILE A 45 -1.75 14.56 7.90
CA ILE A 45 -2.20 15.97 8.02
C ILE A 45 -2.84 16.25 9.38
N ASN A 46 -3.65 15.33 9.91
CA ASN A 46 -4.47 15.59 11.09
C ASN A 46 -3.87 15.06 12.40
N PHE A 47 -2.92 14.12 12.29
CA PHE A 47 -2.32 13.45 13.45
C PHE A 47 -0.83 13.22 13.18
N ASP A 48 -0.02 13.12 14.21
CA ASP A 48 1.37 12.69 14.06
C ASP A 48 1.44 11.16 13.90
N SER A 49 0.99 10.66 12.74
CA SER A 49 0.89 9.23 12.48
C SER A 49 2.17 8.63 11.86
N ARG A 50 3.28 9.37 11.79
CA ARG A 50 4.56 8.92 11.21
C ARG A 50 5.04 7.59 11.79
N ASN A 51 4.98 7.44 13.09
CA ASN A 51 5.50 6.23 13.76
C ASN A 51 4.68 4.97 13.45
N ILE A 52 3.36 5.11 13.28
CA ILE A 52 2.48 3.99 12.90
C ILE A 52 2.85 3.49 11.51
N TYR A 53 2.97 4.41 10.55
CA TYR A 53 3.32 4.04 9.16
C TYR A 53 4.78 3.60 9.02
N ALA A 54 5.72 4.19 9.76
CA ALA A 54 7.10 3.72 9.79
C ALA A 54 7.21 2.29 10.38
N LYS A 55 6.41 1.98 11.40
CA LYS A 55 6.29 0.61 11.92
C LYS A 55 5.69 -0.32 10.86
N TRP A 56 4.63 0.11 10.19
CA TRP A 56 3.95 -0.69 9.17
C TRP A 56 4.82 -0.99 7.94
N VAL A 57 5.76 -0.09 7.59
CA VAL A 57 6.81 -0.36 6.60
C VAL A 57 7.64 -1.60 6.98
N ASN A 58 8.00 -1.75 8.25
CA ASN A 58 8.71 -2.95 8.71
C ASN A 58 7.83 -4.20 8.66
N ASP A 59 6.55 -4.08 9.01
CA ASP A 59 5.60 -5.20 8.90
C ASP A 59 5.49 -5.70 7.44
N MET A 60 5.51 -4.80 6.44
CA MET A 60 5.51 -5.18 5.02
C MET A 60 6.77 -5.96 4.63
N ILE A 61 7.94 -5.56 5.16
CA ILE A 61 9.20 -6.26 4.92
C ILE A 61 9.15 -7.67 5.53
N ASP A 62 8.67 -7.77 6.76
CA ASP A 62 8.57 -9.04 7.49
C ASP A 62 7.54 -10.00 6.86
N ALA A 63 6.51 -9.46 6.21
CA ALA A 63 5.46 -10.24 5.56
C ALA A 63 5.80 -10.66 4.12
N GLN A 64 6.88 -10.12 3.52
CA GLN A 64 7.22 -10.42 2.13
C GLN A 64 7.58 -11.89 1.93
N GLU A 65 6.94 -12.53 0.96
CA GLU A 65 7.16 -13.92 0.61
C GLU A 65 8.53 -14.17 -0.07
N ALA A 66 8.94 -15.43 -0.09
CA ALA A 66 10.25 -15.81 -0.65
C ALA A 66 10.40 -15.49 -2.14
N ASP A 67 9.29 -15.52 -2.91
CA ASP A 67 9.25 -15.17 -4.34
C ASP A 67 9.22 -13.65 -4.59
N GLY A 68 9.13 -12.84 -3.54
CA GLY A 68 9.06 -11.39 -3.61
C GLY A 68 7.66 -10.81 -3.54
N ASN A 69 6.61 -11.64 -3.59
CA ASN A 69 5.23 -11.18 -3.41
C ASN A 69 5.03 -10.57 -2.01
N VAL A 70 4.07 -9.66 -1.90
CA VAL A 70 3.64 -9.09 -0.63
C VAL A 70 2.15 -9.37 -0.47
N PRO A 71 1.70 -9.90 0.67
CA PRO A 71 0.27 -10.14 0.86
C PRO A 71 -0.50 -8.82 0.91
N GLY A 72 -1.71 -8.79 0.36
CA GLY A 72 -2.58 -7.61 0.40
C GLY A 72 -3.09 -7.22 1.78
N ILE A 73 -2.83 -8.05 2.79
CA ILE A 73 -3.12 -7.82 4.22
C ILE A 73 -1.82 -7.92 5.02
N VAL A 74 -1.41 -6.84 5.66
CA VAL A 74 -0.18 -6.81 6.47
C VAL A 74 -0.41 -6.13 7.82
N PRO A 75 -0.07 -6.80 8.92
CA PRO A 75 0.29 -8.21 9.03
C PRO A 75 -0.86 -9.14 8.63
N THR A 76 -0.50 -10.25 7.99
CA THR A 76 -1.48 -11.24 7.57
C THR A 76 -1.90 -12.11 8.75
N SER A 77 -3.21 -12.30 8.93
CA SER A 77 -3.71 -13.27 9.87
C SER A 77 -3.63 -14.68 9.28
N TRP A 78 -3.39 -15.69 10.10
CA TRP A 78 -3.24 -17.10 9.68
C TRP A 78 -4.47 -17.68 8.96
N HIS A 79 -5.61 -16.98 8.98
CA HIS A 79 -6.85 -17.40 8.31
C HIS A 79 -7.01 -16.84 6.89
N TRP A 80 -6.18 -15.87 6.50
CA TRP A 80 -6.35 -15.15 5.23
C TRP A 80 -5.10 -15.31 4.37
N ASP A 81 -5.26 -16.00 3.26
CA ASP A 81 -4.31 -15.93 2.16
C ASP A 81 -4.71 -14.75 1.27
N SER A 82 -3.92 -13.70 1.27
CA SER A 82 -4.15 -12.48 0.49
C SER A 82 -3.09 -12.24 -0.59
N ASN A 83 -2.33 -13.28 -0.94
CA ASN A 83 -1.28 -13.23 -1.97
C ASN A 83 -1.82 -12.97 -3.39
N TRP A 84 -3.13 -12.92 -3.55
CA TRP A 84 -3.85 -12.65 -4.78
C TRP A 84 -4.34 -11.20 -4.91
N ALA A 85 -4.10 -10.33 -3.94
CA ALA A 85 -4.65 -8.98 -3.92
C ALA A 85 -4.11 -8.09 -5.06
N GLY A 86 -2.83 -8.22 -5.36
CA GLY A 86 -2.19 -7.65 -6.55
C GLY A 86 -1.83 -6.17 -6.46
N PRO A 87 -1.33 -5.59 -7.56
CA PRO A 87 -0.60 -4.33 -7.56
C PRO A 87 -1.33 -3.15 -6.91
N MET A 88 -2.67 -3.09 -6.98
CA MET A 88 -3.42 -2.00 -6.36
C MET A 88 -3.31 -2.01 -4.83
N TRP A 89 -3.43 -3.18 -4.20
CA TRP A 89 -3.29 -3.31 -2.74
C TRP A 89 -1.83 -3.19 -2.33
N ASP A 90 -0.99 -3.92 -3.02
CA ASP A 90 0.41 -4.10 -2.69
C ASP A 90 1.24 -2.83 -2.98
N ALA A 91 0.72 -1.87 -3.75
CA ALA A 91 1.31 -0.53 -3.96
C ALA A 91 1.65 0.20 -2.65
N ALA A 92 1.06 -0.20 -1.53
CA ALA A 92 1.42 0.33 -0.21
C ALA A 92 2.93 0.27 0.07
N ILE A 93 3.65 -0.75 -0.48
CA ILE A 93 5.10 -0.91 -0.32
C ILE A 93 5.90 0.27 -0.92
N PHE A 94 5.33 0.99 -1.89
CA PHE A 94 5.91 2.18 -2.51
C PHE A 94 5.28 3.46 -1.97
N ILE A 95 3.95 3.50 -1.86
CA ILE A 95 3.18 4.70 -1.51
C ILE A 95 3.46 5.10 -0.06
N THR A 96 3.43 4.14 0.86
CA THR A 96 3.60 4.43 2.29
C THR A 96 4.94 5.10 2.62
N PRO A 97 6.11 4.57 2.19
CA PRO A 97 7.38 5.22 2.47
C PRO A 97 7.54 6.54 1.71
N HIS A 98 6.94 6.67 0.51
CA HIS A 98 6.95 7.92 -0.23
C HIS A 98 6.16 9.02 0.48
N LEU A 99 4.98 8.74 0.99
CA LEU A 99 4.19 9.68 1.79
C LEU A 99 4.89 10.05 3.10
N LEU A 100 5.54 9.09 3.77
CA LEU A 100 6.36 9.40 4.95
C LEU A 100 7.44 10.43 4.62
N TYR A 101 8.14 10.26 3.50
CA TYR A 101 9.13 11.23 3.02
C TYR A 101 8.50 12.58 2.68
N GLN A 102 7.41 12.61 1.94
CA GLN A 102 6.75 13.85 1.54
C GLN A 102 6.33 14.72 2.73
N TYR A 103 5.85 14.09 3.81
CA TYR A 103 5.36 14.80 5.00
C TYR A 103 6.41 15.05 6.08
N SER A 104 7.57 14.39 6.03
CA SER A 104 8.61 14.54 7.06
C SER A 104 9.98 14.96 6.52
N GLY A 105 10.24 14.80 5.23
CA GLY A 105 11.58 14.95 4.64
C GLY A 105 12.56 13.81 5.00
N ASP A 106 12.09 12.77 5.68
CA ASP A 106 12.94 11.69 6.22
C ASP A 106 12.98 10.49 5.25
N THR A 107 14.16 10.15 4.75
CA THR A 107 14.36 9.06 3.78
C THR A 107 14.47 7.67 4.40
N ARG A 108 14.56 7.56 5.73
CA ARG A 108 14.83 6.27 6.41
C ARG A 108 13.83 5.17 6.05
N ALA A 109 12.54 5.50 5.93
CA ALA A 109 11.53 4.53 5.53
C ALA A 109 11.78 4.00 4.10
N ILE A 110 12.16 4.90 3.17
CA ILE A 110 12.53 4.54 1.80
C ILE A 110 13.79 3.66 1.80
N GLU A 111 14.83 4.05 2.52
CA GLU A 111 16.08 3.29 2.59
C GLU A 111 15.86 1.87 3.12
N THR A 112 15.01 1.75 4.13
CA THR A 112 14.71 0.48 4.79
C THR A 112 13.93 -0.46 3.88
N ILE A 113 12.88 0.02 3.21
CA ILE A 113 11.99 -0.83 2.40
C ILE A 113 12.56 -1.09 0.99
N TYR A 114 13.51 -0.30 0.53
CA TYR A 114 14.01 -0.33 -0.85
C TYR A 114 14.33 -1.74 -1.39
N PRO A 115 15.04 -2.62 -0.64
CA PRO A 115 15.31 -3.98 -1.12
C PRO A 115 14.05 -4.81 -1.30
N ALA A 116 13.07 -4.66 -0.40
CA ALA A 116 11.80 -5.37 -0.49
C ALA A 116 10.93 -4.85 -1.65
N ALA A 117 10.85 -3.53 -1.81
CA ALA A 117 10.14 -2.90 -2.92
C ALA A 117 10.73 -3.31 -4.28
N LYS A 118 12.05 -3.41 -4.38
CA LYS A 118 12.72 -3.90 -5.60
C LYS A 118 12.34 -5.35 -5.90
N ARG A 119 12.39 -6.24 -4.90
CA ARG A 119 12.00 -7.66 -5.08
C ARG A 119 10.53 -7.79 -5.48
N TYR A 120 9.66 -6.92 -4.99
CA TYR A 120 8.26 -6.92 -5.39
C TYR A 120 8.09 -6.53 -6.86
N LEU A 121 8.81 -5.51 -7.37
CA LEU A 121 8.81 -5.21 -8.82
C LEU A 121 9.35 -6.37 -9.66
N GLU A 122 10.40 -7.04 -9.21
CA GLU A 122 10.93 -8.24 -9.86
C GLU A 122 9.88 -9.37 -9.90
N TYR A 123 9.11 -9.55 -8.82
CA TYR A 123 7.97 -10.45 -8.81
C TYR A 123 6.90 -10.03 -9.82
N LEU A 124 6.47 -8.76 -9.84
CA LEU A 124 5.49 -8.27 -10.82
C LEU A 124 5.95 -8.46 -12.26
N GLN A 125 7.25 -8.28 -12.53
CA GLN A 125 7.83 -8.53 -13.84
C GLN A 125 7.63 -9.99 -14.30
N THR A 126 7.63 -10.95 -13.38
CA THR A 126 7.32 -12.36 -13.71
C THR A 126 5.85 -12.59 -14.08
N ARG A 127 4.97 -11.63 -13.76
CA ARG A 127 3.53 -11.65 -14.08
C ARG A 127 3.17 -10.85 -15.32
N GLU A 128 4.16 -10.22 -15.94
CA GLU A 128 3.99 -9.41 -17.13
C GLU A 128 3.64 -10.31 -18.33
N GLU A 129 2.57 -9.96 -19.03
CA GLU A 129 2.15 -10.62 -20.25
C GLU A 129 2.98 -10.14 -21.45
N ALA A 130 2.93 -10.85 -22.57
CA ALA A 130 3.74 -10.56 -23.77
C ALA A 130 3.52 -9.15 -24.34
N ASN A 131 2.41 -8.51 -24.02
CA ASN A 131 2.08 -7.14 -24.43
C ASN A 131 2.50 -6.07 -23.40
N GLY A 132 3.16 -6.46 -22.30
CA GLY A 132 3.61 -5.57 -21.23
C GLY A 132 2.53 -5.22 -20.20
N THR A 133 1.38 -5.88 -20.21
CA THR A 133 0.33 -5.70 -19.20
C THR A 133 0.43 -6.73 -18.08
N ILE A 134 -0.19 -6.42 -16.93
CA ILE A 134 -0.38 -7.37 -15.82
C ILE A 134 -1.86 -7.62 -15.63
N ASN A 135 -2.27 -8.89 -15.68
CA ASN A 135 -3.65 -9.32 -15.40
C ASN A 135 -3.67 -10.14 -14.09
N HIS A 136 -3.44 -9.45 -12.98
CA HIS A 136 -3.36 -10.05 -11.66
C HIS A 136 -3.93 -9.12 -10.60
N GLY A 137 -4.67 -9.67 -9.66
CA GLY A 137 -5.17 -8.94 -8.50
C GLY A 137 -6.69 -8.85 -8.42
N LEU A 138 -7.13 -8.18 -7.37
CA LEU A 138 -8.55 -8.07 -7.02
C LEU A 138 -9.32 -7.14 -7.96
N GLY A 139 -8.66 -6.14 -8.54
CA GLY A 139 -9.32 -5.12 -9.36
C GLY A 139 -10.23 -4.19 -8.53
N ASP A 140 -11.32 -3.70 -9.13
CA ASP A 140 -12.30 -2.87 -8.44
C ASP A 140 -12.96 -3.62 -7.27
N TRP A 141 -12.90 -3.02 -6.09
CA TRP A 141 -13.65 -3.50 -4.94
C TRP A 141 -15.00 -2.79 -4.84
N LEU A 142 -16.09 -3.57 -4.83
CA LEU A 142 -17.46 -3.07 -4.68
C LEU A 142 -17.85 -1.98 -5.72
N PHE A 143 -17.58 -2.24 -6.97
CA PHE A 143 -17.96 -1.36 -8.08
C PHE A 143 -19.48 -1.13 -8.17
N TYR A 144 -19.86 0.03 -8.68
CA TYR A 144 -21.28 0.36 -8.95
C TYR A 144 -21.50 0.53 -10.45
N LYS A 145 -22.33 -0.33 -11.03
CA LYS A 145 -22.72 -0.40 -12.45
C LYS A 145 -21.64 -0.82 -13.42
N ALA A 146 -20.44 -0.25 -13.35
CA ALA A 146 -19.33 -0.56 -14.25
C ALA A 146 -18.12 -1.01 -13.43
N GLN A 147 -17.49 -2.08 -13.87
CA GLN A 147 -16.25 -2.61 -13.30
C GLN A 147 -15.08 -2.24 -14.19
N THR A 148 -14.00 -1.73 -13.59
CA THR A 148 -12.75 -1.51 -14.30
C THR A 148 -12.11 -2.86 -14.61
N PRO A 149 -11.63 -3.11 -15.85
CA PRO A 149 -10.90 -4.33 -16.15
C PRO A 149 -9.67 -4.50 -15.25
N VAL A 150 -9.46 -5.73 -14.77
CA VAL A 150 -8.36 -6.04 -13.84
C VAL A 150 -7.00 -5.73 -14.45
N ASP A 151 -6.79 -6.12 -15.71
CA ASP A 151 -5.54 -5.87 -16.45
C ASP A 151 -5.25 -4.38 -16.60
N PHE A 152 -6.27 -3.56 -16.87
CA PHE A 152 -6.11 -2.11 -16.94
C PHE A 152 -5.68 -1.53 -15.59
N MET A 153 -6.38 -1.87 -14.52
CA MET A 153 -6.08 -1.38 -13.18
C MET A 153 -4.69 -1.83 -12.70
N ALA A 154 -4.42 -3.13 -12.79
CA ALA A 154 -3.13 -3.69 -12.38
C ALA A 154 -1.96 -3.08 -13.14
N THR A 155 -2.11 -2.87 -14.47
CA THR A 155 -1.06 -2.25 -15.30
C THR A 155 -0.84 -0.78 -14.93
N CYS A 156 -1.92 -0.02 -14.62
CA CYS A 156 -1.78 1.36 -14.15
C CYS A 156 -1.00 1.45 -12.84
N PHE A 157 -1.29 0.56 -11.88
CA PHE A 157 -0.55 0.51 -10.63
C PHE A 157 0.89 0.03 -10.83
N TYR A 158 1.12 -0.99 -11.64
CA TYR A 158 2.47 -1.44 -12.00
C TYR A 158 3.32 -0.30 -12.60
N TYR A 159 2.74 0.50 -13.48
CA TYR A 159 3.41 1.70 -14.00
C TYR A 159 3.72 2.69 -12.87
N TRP A 160 2.75 2.98 -12.01
CA TRP A 160 2.95 3.93 -10.91
C TRP A 160 3.99 3.44 -9.90
N ASP A 161 3.99 2.17 -9.57
CA ASP A 161 4.98 1.53 -8.69
C ASP A 161 6.41 1.70 -9.24
N ASN A 162 6.59 1.52 -10.55
CA ASN A 162 7.86 1.79 -11.22
C ASN A 162 8.28 3.27 -11.12
N VAL A 163 7.34 4.21 -11.29
CA VAL A 163 7.60 5.64 -11.12
C VAL A 163 8.03 5.96 -9.69
N LEU A 164 7.31 5.43 -8.70
CA LEU A 164 7.66 5.62 -7.28
C LEU A 164 9.01 4.99 -6.95
N MET A 165 9.29 3.79 -7.44
CA MET A 165 10.58 3.13 -7.24
C MET A 165 11.74 3.93 -7.84
N ALA A 166 11.55 4.50 -9.04
CA ALA A 166 12.56 5.38 -9.65
C ALA A 166 12.80 6.66 -8.82
N GLN A 167 11.75 7.21 -8.19
CA GLN A 167 11.90 8.34 -7.27
C GLN A 167 12.64 7.92 -5.99
N MET A 168 12.30 6.77 -5.41
CA MET A 168 12.98 6.20 -4.25
C MET A 168 14.47 5.95 -4.54
N ALA A 169 14.80 5.46 -5.73
CA ALA A 169 16.20 5.27 -6.16
C ALA A 169 16.97 6.60 -6.18
N ARG A 170 16.39 7.63 -6.79
CA ARG A 170 17.01 8.98 -6.82
C ARG A 170 17.22 9.55 -5.43
N LEU A 171 16.21 9.46 -4.56
CA LEU A 171 16.28 9.97 -3.18
C LEU A 171 17.33 9.28 -2.32
N THR A 172 17.69 8.05 -2.66
CA THR A 172 18.65 7.23 -1.92
C THR A 172 19.99 7.03 -2.65
N GLY A 173 20.21 7.72 -3.79
CA GLY A 173 21.45 7.64 -4.56
C GLY A 173 21.73 6.26 -5.16
N ARG A 174 20.69 5.55 -5.55
CA ARG A 174 20.75 4.18 -6.12
C ARG A 174 20.40 4.18 -7.62
N GLU A 175 20.82 5.18 -8.36
CA GLU A 175 20.66 5.28 -9.82
C GLU A 175 21.53 4.25 -10.57
#